data_ce967b6da260d68c54cad947d13fe97f
#
_entry.id   ce967b6da260d68c54cad947d13fe97f
#
_cell.length_a   1.000
_cell.length_b   1.000
_cell.length_c   1.000
_cell.angle_alpha   90.00
_cell.angle_beta   90.00
_cell.angle_gamma   90.00
#
_symmetry.space_group_name_H-M   'P 1'
#
loop_
_entity.id
_entity.type
_entity.pdbx_description
1 polymer ?
#
loop_
_entity_poly.entity_id
_entity_poly.type
_entity_poly.pdbx_seq_one_letter_code
_entity_poly.pdbx_strand_id
1 'polypeptide(L)'
;MASADWAERQQILLAAGILVTGQETKKKIEKLPDLTPLIEAATSSQVHVLSSRSIDELLMLVPSSEPIEISTPVPKSAQATLPAPDNPSSIGRIIAPIDSPKISPAPRPHGLSHYSLAEFPMLATDVDSEIEIHFDITGNSITEGKMADMRSCFSDRLKKIRNMMLTGGVLPRRPISNGEAWRNRQRYSSNEYEVTLIGLVNGPRWTKNGNLMFMVEDENTQIQCFLKPPAGANPLHAALDGLMNDEVVGVSGHFGGDQTDLFFCSNIHLPPLEPRAKTAASADQAVSAAFLSDTHVGSKTFLEPQWQKMMQWFKTDPLAKTIRYFILSGDGVDGVGIYPGQDRHLAIKDLFEQYGKLATLLEELPDWIDIIILPGNHDAVRPAEPQPALTAEIQQDYSDAVFVGNPCDFSLHGVRILSYHGKSIDDFVAGLRSVTYAKPEMAMRAMLERRHLAPSWGGKTPLSPEPEDSMVIGTVPDIFVTGHVHGQFVSDHKGTTIVHSSTWQDQTDYQRMLGFQPKPCILTVINLHTHASASIPFA
;
A
#
# COMPACT_ATOMS: atom_id res chain seq x y z
N MET A 1 2.92 45.19 -11.45
CA MET A 1 2.21 44.04 -12.01
C MET A 1 1.51 43.37 -10.84
N ALA A 2 0.19 43.12 -10.94
CA ALA A 2 -0.55 42.46 -9.87
C ALA A 2 0.03 41.06 -9.66
N SER A 3 0.25 40.67 -8.41
CA SER A 3 0.69 39.32 -8.08
C SER A 3 -0.37 38.34 -8.61
N ALA A 4 0.03 37.40 -9.44
CA ALA A 4 -0.83 36.30 -9.86
C ALA A 4 -1.37 35.62 -8.58
N ASP A 5 -2.66 35.30 -8.60
CA ASP A 5 -3.31 34.62 -7.49
C ASP A 5 -2.64 33.28 -7.20
N TRP A 6 -2.65 32.83 -5.96
CA TRP A 6 -2.10 31.52 -5.56
C TRP A 6 -2.58 30.37 -6.44
N ALA A 7 -3.86 30.35 -6.79
CA ALA A 7 -4.44 29.32 -7.65
C ALA A 7 -3.76 29.24 -9.02
N GLU A 8 -3.42 30.39 -9.63
CA GLU A 8 -2.70 30.43 -10.90
C GLU A 8 -1.26 29.95 -10.76
N ARG A 9 -0.57 30.32 -9.68
CA ARG A 9 0.80 29.88 -9.38
C ARG A 9 0.87 28.38 -9.12
N GLN A 10 -0.07 27.85 -8.38
CA GLN A 10 -0.18 26.43 -8.11
C GLN A 10 -0.42 25.64 -9.41
N GLN A 11 -1.27 26.12 -10.32
CA GLN A 11 -1.48 25.48 -11.61
C GLN A 11 -0.22 25.44 -12.47
N ILE A 12 0.57 26.52 -12.48
CA ILE A 12 1.84 26.57 -13.22
C ILE A 12 2.81 25.54 -12.69
N LEU A 13 2.95 25.41 -11.36
CA LEU A 13 3.84 24.44 -10.73
C LEU A 13 3.36 23.01 -10.99
N LEU A 14 2.07 22.75 -10.89
CA LEU A 14 1.48 21.43 -11.17
C LEU A 14 1.63 21.04 -12.66
N ALA A 15 1.49 21.98 -13.58
CA ALA A 15 1.74 21.73 -15.01
C ALA A 15 3.20 21.36 -15.28
N ALA A 16 4.12 21.81 -14.44
CA ALA A 16 5.53 21.45 -14.48
C ALA A 16 5.84 20.15 -13.68
N GLY A 17 4.82 19.47 -13.11
CA GLY A 17 5.00 18.26 -12.32
C GLY A 17 5.53 18.49 -10.91
N ILE A 18 5.35 19.71 -10.37
CA ILE A 18 5.86 20.12 -9.07
C ILE A 18 4.71 20.32 -8.09
N LEU A 19 4.71 19.55 -7.00
CA LEU A 19 3.80 19.68 -5.87
C LEU A 19 4.37 20.63 -4.83
N VAL A 20 3.50 21.39 -4.15
CA VAL A 20 3.88 22.32 -3.08
C VAL A 20 3.29 21.84 -1.78
N THR A 21 4.10 21.75 -0.72
CA THR A 21 3.67 21.33 0.61
C THR A 21 3.99 22.39 1.66
N GLY A 22 3.08 22.59 2.63
CA GLY A 22 3.26 23.50 3.76
C GLY A 22 2.86 24.96 3.50
N GLN A 23 2.20 25.56 4.48
CA GLN A 23 1.76 26.97 4.46
C GLN A 23 2.92 27.95 4.28
N GLU A 24 4.08 27.64 4.85
CA GLU A 24 5.28 28.48 4.74
C GLU A 24 5.87 28.43 3.33
N THR A 25 5.83 27.27 2.68
CA THR A 25 6.20 27.10 1.28
C THR A 25 5.32 27.94 0.35
N LYS A 26 4.00 27.86 0.57
CA LYS A 26 3.01 28.69 -0.13
C LYS A 26 3.36 30.19 -0.01
N LYS A 27 3.58 30.68 1.22
CA LYS A 27 3.95 32.09 1.47
C LYS A 27 5.26 32.50 0.78
N LYS A 28 6.22 31.60 0.66
CA LYS A 28 7.48 31.87 -0.06
C LYS A 28 7.24 31.97 -1.56
N ILE A 29 6.46 31.06 -2.14
CA ILE A 29 6.12 31.05 -3.58
C ILE A 29 5.30 32.28 -3.96
N GLU A 30 4.34 32.70 -3.14
CA GLU A 30 3.54 33.90 -3.36
C GLU A 30 4.38 35.19 -3.45
N LYS A 31 5.53 35.21 -2.79
CA LYS A 31 6.47 36.34 -2.79
C LYS A 31 7.41 36.36 -4.00
N LEU A 32 7.51 35.28 -4.76
CA LEU A 32 8.37 35.23 -5.93
C LEU A 32 7.77 36.08 -7.07
N PRO A 33 8.55 36.92 -7.73
CA PRO A 33 8.06 37.73 -8.87
C PRO A 33 7.78 36.86 -10.10
N ASP A 34 8.54 35.78 -10.29
CA ASP A 34 8.43 34.82 -11.41
C ASP A 34 8.73 33.42 -10.90
N LEU A 35 7.99 32.42 -11.40
CA LEU A 35 8.16 31.01 -11.05
C LEU A 35 9.10 30.27 -11.99
N THR A 36 9.39 30.81 -13.16
CA THR A 36 10.21 30.14 -14.17
C THR A 36 11.55 29.65 -13.66
N PRO A 37 12.35 30.48 -12.92
CA PRO A 37 13.64 30.04 -12.40
C PRO A 37 13.52 28.91 -11.36
N LEU A 38 12.47 28.93 -10.53
CA LEU A 38 12.21 27.90 -9.55
C LEU A 38 11.83 26.58 -10.23
N ILE A 39 11.01 26.63 -11.27
CA ILE A 39 10.58 25.48 -12.07
C ILE A 39 11.78 24.84 -12.78
N GLU A 40 12.64 25.65 -13.40
CA GLU A 40 13.86 25.19 -14.07
C GLU A 40 14.81 24.51 -13.08
N ALA A 41 15.04 25.11 -11.92
CA ALA A 41 15.89 24.56 -10.88
C ALA A 41 15.31 23.26 -10.31
N ALA A 42 14.00 23.19 -10.04
CA ALA A 42 13.33 22.00 -9.56
C ALA A 42 13.37 20.87 -10.60
N THR A 43 13.10 21.17 -11.86
CA THR A 43 13.16 20.20 -12.96
C THR A 43 14.57 19.65 -13.15
N SER A 44 15.57 20.54 -13.16
CA SER A 44 16.99 20.14 -13.31
C SER A 44 17.49 19.31 -12.13
N SER A 45 16.96 19.56 -10.94
CA SER A 45 17.30 18.83 -9.71
C SER A 45 16.38 17.64 -9.45
N GLN A 46 15.43 17.34 -10.36
CA GLN A 46 14.40 16.29 -10.22
C GLN A 46 13.58 16.40 -8.93
N VAL A 47 13.35 17.61 -8.45
CA VAL A 47 12.52 17.87 -7.27
C VAL A 47 11.07 18.02 -7.68
N HIS A 48 10.25 17.06 -7.34
CA HIS A 48 8.81 17.03 -7.65
C HIS A 48 7.91 17.52 -6.51
N VAL A 49 8.48 17.70 -5.30
CA VAL A 49 7.74 18.21 -4.13
C VAL A 49 8.54 19.33 -3.50
N LEU A 50 7.96 20.53 -3.44
CA LEU A 50 8.57 21.71 -2.81
C LEU A 50 8.11 21.84 -1.37
N SER A 51 9.07 21.84 -0.47
CA SER A 51 8.95 22.25 0.94
C SER A 51 9.60 23.61 1.16
N SER A 52 9.36 24.22 2.32
CA SER A 52 9.99 25.51 2.69
C SER A 52 11.52 25.48 2.60
N ARG A 53 12.13 24.34 2.93
CA ARG A 53 13.57 24.13 2.87
C ARG A 53 14.07 23.93 1.44
N SER A 54 13.38 23.10 0.64
CA SER A 54 13.79 22.83 -0.73
C SER A 54 13.68 24.06 -1.64
N ILE A 55 12.75 24.98 -1.37
CA ILE A 55 12.69 26.28 -2.08
C ILE A 55 13.97 27.09 -1.82
N ASP A 56 14.41 27.21 -0.58
CA ASP A 56 15.61 27.98 -0.27
C ASP A 56 16.85 27.38 -0.94
N GLU A 57 16.96 26.05 -0.95
CA GLU A 57 18.04 25.31 -1.62
C GLU A 57 18.00 25.51 -3.15
N LEU A 58 16.83 25.43 -3.77
CA LEU A 58 16.66 25.61 -5.23
C LEU A 58 16.90 27.06 -5.66
N LEU A 59 16.44 28.05 -4.88
CA LEU A 59 16.67 29.45 -5.18
C LEU A 59 18.15 29.84 -5.09
N MET A 60 18.95 29.11 -4.30
CA MET A 60 20.42 29.28 -4.28
C MET A 60 21.12 28.77 -5.55
N LEU A 61 20.47 27.88 -6.32
CA LEU A 61 20.99 27.33 -7.58
C LEU A 61 20.68 28.24 -8.78
N VAL A 62 19.78 29.20 -8.62
CA VAL A 62 19.39 30.15 -9.69
C VAL A 62 20.47 31.23 -9.79
N PRO A 63 21.13 31.47 -10.95
CA PRO A 63 22.09 32.56 -11.13
C PRO A 63 21.41 33.90 -10.92
N SER A 64 21.80 34.66 -9.92
CA SER A 64 21.27 36.00 -9.67
C SER A 64 21.71 36.98 -10.75
N SER A 65 20.76 37.57 -11.45
CA SER A 65 20.94 38.79 -12.21
C SER A 65 20.75 39.97 -11.24
N GLU A 66 21.89 40.59 -10.84
CA GLU A 66 22.09 41.79 -10.05
C GLU A 66 22.33 41.62 -8.53
N PRO A 67 23.35 42.37 -8.00
CA PRO A 67 23.82 42.15 -6.64
C PRO A 67 23.01 42.97 -5.63
N ILE A 68 22.44 42.31 -4.64
CA ILE A 68 21.98 42.95 -3.41
C ILE A 68 23.03 42.69 -2.33
N GLU A 69 23.71 43.77 -1.91
CA GLU A 69 24.61 43.76 -0.74
C GLU A 69 23.81 43.35 0.52
N ILE A 70 24.16 42.23 1.09
CA ILE A 70 23.77 41.91 2.47
C ILE A 70 25.02 41.55 3.23
N SER A 71 25.35 42.40 4.22
CA SER A 71 26.39 42.19 5.19
C SER A 71 26.13 40.97 6.08
N THR A 72 27.09 40.07 6.07
CA THR A 72 27.13 38.87 6.92
C THR A 72 27.71 39.15 8.31
N PRO A 73 27.44 38.27 9.27
CA PRO A 73 28.54 37.43 9.73
C PRO A 73 28.24 35.94 9.72
N VAL A 74 29.21 35.22 9.17
CA VAL A 74 29.30 33.76 9.16
C VAL A 74 29.60 33.24 10.56
N PRO A 75 28.90 32.26 11.08
CA PRO A 75 29.44 31.35 12.09
C PRO A 75 29.89 30.05 11.46
N LYS A 76 31.05 29.61 11.86
CA LYS A 76 31.79 28.43 11.46
C LYS A 76 30.96 27.13 11.64
N SER A 77 31.21 26.25 10.70
CA SER A 77 30.84 24.84 10.68
C SER A 77 30.81 24.16 12.05
N ALA A 78 29.65 23.65 12.42
CA ALA A 78 29.53 22.48 13.26
C ALA A 78 28.71 21.47 12.46
N GLN A 79 29.29 20.33 12.14
CA GLN A 79 28.60 19.14 11.72
C GLN A 79 27.63 18.74 12.84
N ALA A 80 26.39 19.16 12.72
CA ALA A 80 25.31 18.61 13.52
C ALA A 80 24.78 17.40 12.74
N THR A 81 25.17 16.23 13.19
CA THR A 81 24.38 15.01 12.98
C THR A 81 22.95 15.32 13.45
N LEU A 82 22.01 15.31 12.51
CA LEU A 82 20.60 15.33 12.83
C LEU A 82 20.33 14.11 13.73
N PRO A 83 19.70 14.29 14.89
CA PRO A 83 19.17 13.14 15.61
C PRO A 83 18.12 12.49 14.72
N ALA A 84 18.22 11.18 14.57
CA ALA A 84 17.13 10.38 14.03
C ALA A 84 15.86 10.75 14.81
N PRO A 85 14.70 10.90 14.16
CA PRO A 85 13.46 11.08 14.88
C PRO A 85 13.34 9.90 15.84
N ASP A 86 13.18 10.20 17.11
CA ASP A 86 12.87 9.19 18.12
C ASP A 86 11.63 8.44 17.62
N ASN A 87 11.82 7.18 17.29
CA ASN A 87 10.72 6.25 17.12
C ASN A 87 9.84 6.42 18.37
N PRO A 88 8.54 6.64 18.24
CA PRO A 88 7.66 6.49 19.37
C PRO A 88 7.66 5.01 19.76
N SER A 89 8.72 4.62 20.45
CA SER A 89 8.88 3.30 21.00
C SER A 89 7.88 3.17 22.13
N SER A 90 6.93 2.26 21.91
CA SER A 90 6.28 1.42 22.92
C SER A 90 6.09 2.09 24.29
N ILE A 91 5.04 2.84 24.44
CA ILE A 91 4.46 3.06 25.76
C ILE A 91 3.36 2.01 25.95
N GLY A 92 3.76 0.75 25.93
CA GLY A 92 2.93 -0.37 26.33
C GLY A 92 3.35 -0.80 27.72
N ARG A 93 2.62 -0.46 28.74
CA ARG A 93 2.68 -1.14 30.04
C ARG A 93 1.75 -2.34 30.01
N ILE A 94 2.31 -3.54 30.18
CA ILE A 94 1.52 -4.74 30.48
C ILE A 94 0.80 -4.48 31.81
N ILE A 95 -0.50 -4.24 31.74
CA ILE A 95 -1.37 -4.20 32.93
C ILE A 95 -1.99 -5.58 33.05
N ALA A 96 -1.96 -6.14 34.27
CA ALA A 96 -2.59 -7.41 34.60
C ALA A 96 -4.10 -7.37 34.22
N PRO A 97 -4.68 -8.51 33.81
CA PRO A 97 -6.07 -8.53 33.35
C PRO A 97 -7.00 -8.02 34.46
N ILE A 98 -7.68 -6.91 34.17
CA ILE A 98 -8.79 -6.42 34.96
C ILE A 98 -10.03 -7.21 34.50
N ASP A 99 -10.78 -7.76 35.44
CA ASP A 99 -12.05 -8.43 35.12
C ASP A 99 -12.91 -7.50 34.28
N SER A 100 -13.11 -7.89 33.03
CA SER A 100 -13.89 -7.10 32.07
C SER A 100 -15.31 -6.88 32.57
N PRO A 101 -15.82 -5.65 32.57
CA PRO A 101 -17.21 -5.43 32.93
C PRO A 101 -18.13 -6.21 31.99
N LYS A 102 -18.98 -7.06 32.54
CA LYS A 102 -20.02 -7.75 31.75
C LYS A 102 -21.02 -6.74 31.27
N ILE A 103 -20.89 -6.35 30.00
CA ILE A 103 -21.86 -5.49 29.33
C ILE A 103 -23.11 -6.34 29.08
N SER A 104 -24.25 -5.92 29.66
CA SER A 104 -25.53 -6.52 29.33
C SER A 104 -25.82 -6.30 27.84
N PRO A 105 -26.35 -7.31 27.13
CA PRO A 105 -26.62 -7.17 25.69
C PRO A 105 -27.59 -6.03 25.44
N ALA A 106 -27.08 -4.95 24.84
CA ALA A 106 -27.89 -3.86 24.33
C ALA A 106 -28.63 -4.29 23.05
N PRO A 107 -29.74 -3.65 22.69
CA PRO A 107 -30.40 -3.92 21.41
C PRO A 107 -29.43 -3.71 20.25
N ARG A 108 -29.42 -4.62 19.28
CA ARG A 108 -28.52 -4.56 18.12
C ARG A 108 -28.68 -3.25 17.37
N PRO A 109 -27.59 -2.54 17.09
CA PRO A 109 -27.63 -1.34 16.25
C PRO A 109 -28.14 -1.67 14.83
N HIS A 110 -28.79 -0.71 14.19
CA HIS A 110 -29.25 -0.88 12.80
C HIS A 110 -28.07 -1.17 11.86
N GLY A 111 -28.20 -2.22 11.04
CA GLY A 111 -27.18 -2.63 10.07
C GLY A 111 -26.22 -3.73 10.53
N LEU A 112 -26.29 -4.15 11.80
CA LEU A 112 -25.41 -5.17 12.39
C LEU A 112 -26.13 -6.54 12.45
N SER A 113 -26.41 -7.14 11.31
CA SER A 113 -27.23 -8.37 11.25
C SER A 113 -26.46 -9.67 11.46
N HIS A 114 -25.14 -9.67 11.44
CA HIS A 114 -24.33 -10.90 11.41
C HIS A 114 -23.49 -11.17 12.63
N TYR A 115 -23.52 -10.34 13.66
CA TYR A 115 -22.77 -10.56 14.89
C TYR A 115 -23.53 -10.05 16.12
N SER A 116 -23.11 -10.51 17.29
CA SER A 116 -23.66 -10.16 18.58
C SER A 116 -22.72 -9.20 19.30
N LEU A 117 -23.25 -8.22 20.05
CA LEU A 117 -22.42 -7.38 20.92
C LEU A 117 -21.67 -8.17 22.00
N ALA A 118 -22.08 -9.40 22.30
CA ALA A 118 -21.31 -10.30 23.16
C ALA A 118 -19.94 -10.66 22.60
N GLU A 119 -19.73 -10.53 21.28
CA GLU A 119 -18.43 -10.71 20.62
C GLU A 119 -17.51 -9.49 20.79
N PHE A 120 -18.04 -8.37 21.30
CA PHE A 120 -17.33 -7.12 21.53
C PHE A 120 -17.52 -6.63 22.99
N PRO A 121 -17.09 -7.39 24.00
CA PRO A 121 -17.45 -7.11 25.40
C PRO A 121 -16.63 -6.00 26.06
N MET A 122 -15.50 -5.58 25.48
CA MET A 122 -14.57 -4.62 26.06
C MET A 122 -14.92 -3.18 25.69
N LEU A 123 -14.73 -2.25 26.63
CA LEU A 123 -14.76 -0.81 26.36
C LEU A 123 -13.34 -0.31 26.04
N ALA A 124 -13.18 0.38 24.93
CA ALA A 124 -11.89 0.86 24.48
C ALA A 124 -11.27 1.92 25.41
N THR A 125 -12.10 2.67 26.15
CA THR A 125 -11.65 3.62 27.16
C THR A 125 -10.86 3.00 28.30
N ASP A 126 -11.05 1.70 28.55
CA ASP A 126 -10.42 0.97 29.65
C ASP A 126 -9.12 0.27 29.22
N VAL A 127 -8.71 0.46 27.96
CA VAL A 127 -7.58 -0.24 27.36
C VAL A 127 -6.54 0.75 26.88
N ASP A 128 -5.30 0.57 27.34
CA ASP A 128 -4.17 1.36 26.85
C ASP A 128 -3.88 1.03 25.37
N SER A 129 -3.31 1.98 24.64
CA SER A 129 -2.88 1.77 23.25
C SER A 129 -1.65 0.87 23.19
N GLU A 130 -1.67 -0.07 22.23
CA GLU A 130 -0.51 -0.90 21.92
C GLU A 130 -0.35 -1.00 20.40
N ILE A 131 0.57 -0.20 19.85
CA ILE A 131 0.90 -0.15 18.43
C ILE A 131 2.38 -0.47 18.29
N GLU A 132 2.72 -1.52 17.53
CA GLU A 132 4.10 -1.88 17.20
C GLU A 132 4.29 -1.85 15.69
N ILE A 133 5.15 -0.97 15.19
CA ILE A 133 5.47 -0.88 13.75
C ILE A 133 6.64 -1.83 13.46
N HIS A 134 6.40 -2.84 12.60
CA HIS A 134 7.42 -3.82 12.19
C HIS A 134 8.16 -3.37 10.94
N PHE A 135 7.47 -2.73 10.02
CA PHE A 135 8.06 -2.19 8.80
C PHE A 135 7.33 -0.94 8.32
N ASP A 136 8.09 0.11 8.08
CA ASP A 136 7.69 1.36 7.44
C ASP A 136 8.87 1.91 6.63
N ILE A 137 8.60 2.34 5.40
CA ILE A 137 9.61 2.95 4.52
C ILE A 137 9.97 4.38 4.94
N THR A 138 9.17 5.03 5.79
CA THR A 138 9.37 6.41 6.23
C THR A 138 10.73 6.57 6.91
N GLY A 139 11.55 7.48 6.38
CA GLY A 139 12.94 7.68 6.84
C GLY A 139 13.93 6.60 6.39
N ASN A 140 13.49 5.52 5.76
CA ASN A 140 14.32 4.40 5.32
C ASN A 140 14.48 4.31 3.78
N SER A 141 13.87 5.21 3.02
CA SER A 141 14.03 5.28 1.57
C SER A 141 15.40 5.85 1.23
N ILE A 142 16.24 5.05 0.56
CA ILE A 142 17.63 5.40 0.23
C ILE A 142 17.93 5.28 -1.26
N THR A 143 16.97 4.88 -2.08
CA THR A 143 17.17 4.72 -3.51
C THR A 143 17.45 6.04 -4.21
N GLU A 144 18.38 6.02 -5.15
CA GLU A 144 18.65 7.12 -6.08
C GLU A 144 18.03 6.87 -7.47
N GLY A 145 17.28 5.77 -7.65
CA GLY A 145 16.69 5.35 -8.92
C GLY A 145 17.72 4.88 -9.96
N LYS A 146 18.91 4.51 -9.53
CA LYS A 146 19.97 4.03 -10.41
C LYS A 146 19.75 2.55 -10.79
N MET A 147 20.40 2.12 -11.89
CA MET A 147 20.38 0.71 -12.30
C MET A 147 20.92 -0.25 -11.22
N ALA A 148 21.82 0.22 -10.37
CA ALA A 148 22.33 -0.55 -9.24
C ALA A 148 21.22 -0.82 -8.20
N ASP A 149 20.38 0.17 -7.91
CA ASP A 149 19.27 0.06 -6.97
C ASP A 149 18.22 -0.93 -7.49
N MET A 150 17.88 -0.82 -8.79
CA MET A 150 16.97 -1.77 -9.46
C MET A 150 17.50 -3.21 -9.36
N ARG A 151 18.79 -3.41 -9.67
CA ARG A 151 19.42 -4.72 -9.56
C ARG A 151 19.37 -5.25 -8.12
N SER A 152 19.65 -4.41 -7.14
CA SER A 152 19.61 -4.79 -5.72
C SER A 152 18.19 -5.18 -5.31
N CYS A 153 17.18 -4.39 -5.68
CA CYS A 153 15.77 -4.65 -5.41
C CYS A 153 15.33 -6.04 -5.93
N PHE A 154 15.59 -6.34 -7.21
CA PHE A 154 15.23 -7.64 -7.80
C PHE A 154 16.02 -8.80 -7.20
N SER A 155 17.31 -8.61 -6.90
CA SER A 155 18.13 -9.64 -6.24
C SER A 155 17.62 -9.92 -4.82
N ASP A 156 17.24 -8.89 -4.07
CA ASP A 156 16.67 -9.03 -2.74
C ASP A 156 15.30 -9.75 -2.77
N ARG A 157 14.42 -9.36 -3.70
CA ARG A 157 13.13 -10.05 -3.96
C ARG A 157 13.36 -11.54 -4.20
N LEU A 158 14.22 -11.87 -5.18
CA LEU A 158 14.54 -13.25 -5.52
C LEU A 158 15.08 -14.01 -4.31
N LYS A 159 15.99 -13.41 -3.55
CA LYS A 159 16.59 -14.02 -2.36
C LYS A 159 15.54 -14.27 -1.26
N LYS A 160 14.72 -13.28 -0.93
CA LYS A 160 13.68 -13.38 0.10
C LYS A 160 12.68 -14.49 -0.22
N ILE A 161 12.10 -14.46 -1.43
CA ILE A 161 11.07 -15.44 -1.83
C ILE A 161 11.66 -16.82 -2.06
N ARG A 162 12.85 -16.92 -2.64
CA ARG A 162 13.58 -18.20 -2.77
C ARG A 162 13.80 -18.85 -1.41
N ASN A 163 14.21 -18.08 -0.39
CA ASN A 163 14.39 -18.60 0.97
C ASN A 163 13.06 -19.12 1.55
N MET A 164 11.95 -18.41 1.34
CA MET A 164 10.62 -18.89 1.75
C MET A 164 10.28 -20.23 1.08
N MET A 165 10.55 -20.37 -0.21
CA MET A 165 10.26 -21.61 -0.94
C MET A 165 11.14 -22.79 -0.49
N LEU A 166 12.41 -22.53 -0.16
CA LEU A 166 13.34 -23.55 0.32
C LEU A 166 12.98 -24.05 1.72
N THR A 167 12.54 -23.16 2.60
CA THR A 167 12.18 -23.50 3.98
C THR A 167 10.75 -24.01 4.14
N GLY A 168 9.84 -23.57 3.27
CA GLY A 168 8.41 -23.90 3.34
C GLY A 168 8.01 -25.21 2.69
N GLY A 169 8.96 -26.02 2.18
CA GLY A 169 8.66 -27.38 1.68
C GLY A 169 7.76 -27.45 0.43
N VAL A 170 7.59 -26.34 -0.30
CA VAL A 170 6.70 -26.29 -1.48
C VAL A 170 7.32 -26.90 -2.74
N LEU A 171 8.61 -27.15 -2.72
CA LEU A 171 9.35 -27.69 -3.86
C LEU A 171 9.50 -29.21 -3.77
N PRO A 172 9.25 -29.96 -4.87
CA PRO A 172 9.36 -31.41 -4.86
C PRO A 172 10.81 -31.89 -4.80
N ARG A 173 11.76 -31.04 -5.19
CA ARG A 173 13.20 -31.35 -5.22
C ARG A 173 14.01 -30.10 -4.89
N ARG A 174 15.25 -30.29 -4.46
CA ARG A 174 16.21 -29.20 -4.28
C ARG A 174 16.44 -28.48 -5.61
N PRO A 175 16.23 -27.18 -5.71
CA PRO A 175 16.43 -26.44 -6.95
C PRO A 175 17.90 -26.32 -7.29
N ILE A 176 18.18 -26.27 -8.59
CA ILE A 176 19.50 -25.96 -9.16
C ILE A 176 19.45 -24.55 -9.81
N SER A 177 20.60 -23.94 -10.04
CA SER A 177 20.65 -22.66 -10.75
C SER A 177 20.29 -22.82 -12.22
N ASN A 178 19.76 -21.77 -12.84
CA ASN A 178 19.43 -21.76 -14.25
C ASN A 178 20.66 -22.05 -15.12
N GLY A 179 21.82 -21.50 -14.76
CA GLY A 179 23.07 -21.76 -15.44
C GLY A 179 23.55 -23.21 -15.37
N GLU A 180 23.35 -23.90 -14.24
CA GLU A 180 23.61 -25.33 -14.10
C GLU A 180 22.66 -26.16 -14.97
N ALA A 181 21.36 -25.85 -14.88
CA ALA A 181 20.34 -26.52 -15.69
C ALA A 181 20.63 -26.39 -17.19
N TRP A 182 20.97 -25.18 -17.63
CA TRP A 182 21.30 -24.91 -19.04
C TRP A 182 22.54 -25.66 -19.54
N ARG A 183 23.61 -25.65 -18.74
CA ARG A 183 24.84 -26.39 -19.11
C ARG A 183 24.60 -27.90 -19.20
N ASN A 184 23.70 -28.45 -18.41
CA ASN A 184 23.38 -29.87 -18.35
C ASN A 184 22.05 -30.22 -19.03
N ARG A 185 21.51 -29.35 -19.92
CA ARG A 185 20.19 -29.51 -20.51
C ARG A 185 19.95 -30.82 -21.26
N GLN A 186 21.00 -31.37 -21.89
CA GLN A 186 20.91 -32.68 -22.53
C GLN A 186 20.65 -33.81 -21.54
N ARG A 187 21.29 -33.76 -20.36
CA ARG A 187 21.05 -34.72 -19.27
C ARG A 187 19.61 -34.64 -18.76
N TYR A 188 19.06 -33.44 -18.74
CA TYR A 188 17.70 -33.15 -18.23
C TYR A 188 16.66 -33.11 -19.36
N SER A 189 16.87 -33.86 -20.44
CA SER A 189 16.01 -33.87 -21.63
C SER A 189 14.95 -34.97 -21.64
N SER A 190 14.84 -35.76 -20.58
CA SER A 190 13.78 -36.78 -20.44
C SER A 190 12.94 -36.57 -19.20
N ASN A 191 11.70 -37.02 -19.25
CA ASN A 191 10.75 -36.96 -18.10
C ASN A 191 11.26 -37.71 -16.86
N GLU A 192 12.26 -38.58 -17.00
CA GLU A 192 12.85 -39.32 -15.87
C GLU A 192 13.75 -38.41 -15.00
N TYR A 193 14.24 -37.29 -15.53
CA TYR A 193 15.19 -36.39 -14.89
C TYR A 193 14.62 -34.97 -14.74
N GLU A 194 13.48 -34.87 -14.09
CA GLU A 194 12.93 -33.55 -13.74
C GLU A 194 13.86 -32.77 -12.80
N VAL A 195 14.03 -31.51 -13.11
CA VAL A 195 14.73 -30.53 -12.25
C VAL A 195 13.80 -29.42 -11.82
N THR A 196 14.16 -28.77 -10.71
CA THR A 196 13.42 -27.62 -10.19
C THR A 196 14.32 -26.38 -10.29
N LEU A 197 13.75 -25.31 -10.85
CA LEU A 197 14.37 -23.99 -10.97
C LEU A 197 13.58 -22.99 -10.13
N ILE A 198 14.23 -21.91 -9.69
CA ILE A 198 13.56 -20.76 -9.06
C ILE A 198 14.08 -19.50 -9.74
N GLY A 199 13.19 -18.60 -10.11
CA GLY A 199 13.56 -17.33 -10.69
C GLY A 199 12.42 -16.35 -10.83
N LEU A 200 12.76 -15.16 -11.31
CA LEU A 200 11.83 -14.10 -11.68
C LEU A 200 11.17 -14.46 -13.02
N VAL A 201 9.89 -14.20 -13.12
CA VAL A 201 9.12 -14.40 -14.35
C VAL A 201 9.29 -13.19 -15.25
N ASN A 202 9.56 -13.43 -16.53
CA ASN A 202 9.64 -12.37 -17.53
C ASN A 202 8.81 -12.74 -18.78
N GLY A 203 8.01 -11.79 -19.28
CA GLY A 203 7.22 -11.89 -20.49
C GLY A 203 6.19 -13.03 -20.50
N PRO A 204 5.40 -13.26 -19.45
CA PRO A 204 4.40 -14.32 -19.44
C PRO A 204 3.31 -14.01 -20.46
N ARG A 205 2.98 -15.02 -21.29
CA ARG A 205 1.94 -14.88 -22.31
C ARG A 205 1.26 -16.21 -22.60
N TRP A 206 -0.02 -16.12 -22.87
CA TRP A 206 -0.81 -17.25 -23.33
C TRP A 206 -0.72 -17.39 -24.85
N THR A 207 -0.46 -18.60 -25.33
CA THR A 207 -0.50 -18.92 -26.76
C THR A 207 -1.96 -19.06 -27.22
N LYS A 208 -2.18 -19.02 -28.55
CA LYS A 208 -3.52 -19.26 -29.14
C LYS A 208 -4.11 -20.62 -28.75
N ASN A 209 -3.26 -21.60 -28.44
CA ASN A 209 -3.65 -22.95 -28.04
C ASN A 209 -3.85 -23.09 -26.52
N GLY A 210 -3.86 -21.99 -25.76
CA GLY A 210 -4.06 -22.00 -24.32
C GLY A 210 -2.87 -22.50 -23.50
N ASN A 211 -1.66 -22.53 -24.06
CA ASN A 211 -0.44 -22.84 -23.33
C ASN A 211 0.19 -21.57 -22.79
N LEU A 212 0.91 -21.65 -21.68
CA LEU A 212 1.61 -20.52 -21.07
C LEU A 212 3.10 -20.57 -21.46
N MET A 213 3.61 -19.47 -21.97
CA MET A 213 5.03 -19.26 -22.25
C MET A 213 5.56 -18.10 -21.43
N PHE A 214 6.75 -18.25 -20.87
CA PHE A 214 7.41 -17.24 -20.05
C PHE A 214 8.91 -17.54 -19.94
N MET A 215 9.69 -16.56 -19.50
CA MET A 215 11.08 -16.77 -19.10
C MET A 215 11.14 -16.91 -17.58
N VAL A 216 12.03 -17.75 -17.09
CA VAL A 216 12.45 -17.80 -15.68
C VAL A 216 13.91 -17.35 -15.61
N GLU A 217 14.16 -16.30 -14.84
CA GLU A 217 15.46 -15.63 -14.76
C GLU A 217 16.03 -15.73 -13.35
N ASP A 218 17.27 -16.18 -13.24
CA ASP A 218 18.09 -16.00 -12.03
C ASP A 218 19.13 -14.89 -12.26
N GLU A 219 20.05 -14.70 -11.34
CA GLU A 219 21.06 -13.63 -11.41
C GLU A 219 21.92 -13.66 -12.70
N ASN A 220 22.01 -14.80 -13.39
CA ASN A 220 22.98 -15.02 -14.47
C ASN A 220 22.38 -15.55 -15.77
N THR A 221 21.24 -16.21 -15.72
CA THR A 221 20.73 -16.98 -16.85
C THR A 221 19.21 -16.95 -16.93
N GLN A 222 18.70 -16.80 -18.16
CA GLN A 222 17.27 -16.92 -18.48
C GLN A 222 17.00 -18.25 -19.15
N ILE A 223 15.88 -18.89 -18.78
CA ILE A 223 15.40 -20.12 -19.39
C ILE A 223 13.98 -19.92 -19.89
N GLN A 224 13.77 -20.25 -21.18
CA GLN A 224 12.43 -20.18 -21.75
C GLN A 224 11.60 -21.39 -21.31
N CYS A 225 10.48 -21.13 -20.65
CA CYS A 225 9.59 -22.11 -20.08
C CYS A 225 8.29 -22.21 -20.90
N PHE A 226 7.78 -23.43 -20.98
CA PHE A 226 6.52 -23.76 -21.64
C PHE A 226 5.69 -24.65 -20.72
N LEU A 227 4.48 -24.20 -20.36
CA LEU A 227 3.52 -24.99 -19.61
C LEU A 227 2.30 -25.29 -20.47
N LYS A 228 1.98 -26.57 -20.62
CA LYS A 228 0.71 -27.02 -21.17
C LYS A 228 -0.21 -27.36 -20.01
N PRO A 229 -1.26 -26.56 -19.73
CA PRO A 229 -2.21 -26.87 -18.67
C PRO A 229 -2.84 -28.26 -18.91
N PRO A 230 -2.97 -29.09 -17.87
CA PRO A 230 -3.62 -30.38 -18.00
C PRO A 230 -5.11 -30.19 -18.37
N ALA A 231 -5.64 -31.11 -19.20
CA ALA A 231 -7.06 -31.09 -19.57
C ALA A 231 -7.92 -31.24 -18.32
N GLY A 232 -8.91 -30.35 -18.15
CA GLY A 232 -9.78 -30.33 -16.95
C GLY A 232 -9.12 -29.75 -15.70
N ALA A 233 -7.96 -29.09 -15.81
CA ALA A 233 -7.33 -28.40 -14.69
C ALA A 233 -8.28 -27.37 -14.09
N ASN A 234 -8.32 -27.33 -12.76
CA ASN A 234 -9.12 -26.34 -12.04
C ASN A 234 -8.56 -24.94 -12.35
N PRO A 235 -9.34 -24.04 -12.98
CA PRO A 235 -8.90 -22.69 -13.29
C PRO A 235 -8.61 -21.84 -12.03
N LEU A 236 -8.99 -22.34 -10.84
CA LEU A 236 -8.68 -21.70 -9.56
C LEU A 236 -7.28 -22.04 -9.03
N HIS A 237 -6.52 -22.88 -9.72
CA HIS A 237 -5.11 -23.05 -9.36
C HIS A 237 -4.35 -21.78 -9.73
N ALA A 238 -3.73 -21.12 -8.75
CA ALA A 238 -3.13 -19.80 -8.90
C ALA A 238 -2.13 -19.70 -10.08
N ALA A 239 -1.37 -20.77 -10.34
CA ALA A 239 -0.46 -20.84 -11.48
C ALA A 239 -1.16 -20.96 -12.85
N LEU A 240 -2.45 -21.38 -12.89
CA LEU A 240 -3.24 -21.49 -14.12
C LEU A 240 -4.04 -20.23 -14.42
N ASP A 241 -4.17 -19.34 -13.45
CA ASP A 241 -4.80 -18.04 -13.62
C ASP A 241 -3.91 -17.09 -14.46
N GLY A 242 -2.61 -17.28 -14.39
CA GLY A 242 -1.59 -16.51 -15.08
C GLY A 242 -0.40 -16.22 -14.17
N LEU A 243 0.65 -15.72 -14.80
CA LEU A 243 1.84 -15.23 -14.10
C LEU A 243 1.95 -13.73 -14.28
N MET A 244 2.47 -13.06 -13.25
CA MET A 244 2.81 -11.64 -13.31
C MET A 244 4.27 -11.47 -13.74
N ASN A 245 4.61 -10.36 -14.42
CA ASN A 245 6.01 -10.02 -14.60
C ASN A 245 6.68 -9.85 -13.24
N ASP A 246 7.93 -10.23 -13.17
CA ASP A 246 8.82 -10.02 -12.03
C ASP A 246 8.37 -10.70 -10.71
N GLU A 247 7.32 -11.54 -10.73
CA GLU A 247 7.06 -12.43 -9.61
C GLU A 247 8.07 -13.56 -9.54
N VAL A 248 8.32 -14.10 -8.36
CA VAL A 248 9.23 -15.23 -8.18
C VAL A 248 8.46 -16.53 -8.10
N VAL A 249 8.83 -17.47 -8.96
CA VAL A 249 8.22 -18.81 -8.99
C VAL A 249 9.27 -19.91 -8.97
N GLY A 250 8.87 -21.08 -8.48
CA GLY A 250 9.56 -22.32 -8.76
C GLY A 250 8.92 -23.00 -9.95
N VAL A 251 9.72 -23.64 -10.81
CA VAL A 251 9.23 -24.45 -11.91
C VAL A 251 9.90 -25.82 -11.88
N SER A 252 9.12 -26.89 -12.02
CA SER A 252 9.60 -28.25 -12.18
C SER A 252 9.36 -28.73 -13.60
N GLY A 253 10.30 -29.48 -14.18
CA GLY A 253 10.17 -29.97 -15.54
C GLY A 253 11.49 -30.49 -16.10
N HIS A 254 11.55 -30.56 -17.44
CA HIS A 254 12.67 -31.08 -18.21
C HIS A 254 12.89 -30.27 -19.50
N PHE A 255 14.06 -30.33 -20.10
CA PHE A 255 14.31 -29.73 -21.43
C PHE A 255 13.77 -30.61 -22.55
N GLY A 256 13.51 -30.01 -23.72
CA GLY A 256 12.95 -30.70 -24.89
C GLY A 256 13.93 -31.54 -25.71
N GLY A 257 15.16 -31.73 -25.25
CA GLY A 257 16.19 -32.50 -25.93
C GLY A 257 16.81 -31.79 -27.15
N ASP A 258 17.34 -32.56 -28.08
CA ASP A 258 18.11 -32.04 -29.23
C ASP A 258 17.30 -31.17 -30.21
N GLN A 259 15.96 -31.19 -30.10
CA GLN A 259 15.10 -30.47 -31.03
C GLN A 259 14.71 -29.07 -30.54
N THR A 260 14.86 -28.76 -29.25
CA THR A 260 14.48 -27.47 -28.70
C THR A 260 15.13 -27.19 -27.33
N ASP A 261 15.55 -25.96 -27.14
CA ASP A 261 16.09 -25.45 -25.87
C ASP A 261 14.97 -25.02 -24.87
N LEU A 262 13.72 -25.37 -25.17
CA LEU A 262 12.59 -25.06 -24.28
C LEU A 262 12.61 -25.97 -23.04
N PHE A 263 12.28 -25.35 -21.89
CA PHE A 263 12.02 -26.06 -20.65
C PHE A 263 10.51 -26.34 -20.53
N PHE A 264 10.14 -27.60 -20.62
CA PHE A 264 8.74 -28.05 -20.48
C PHE A 264 8.40 -28.20 -19.02
N CYS A 265 7.59 -27.27 -18.51
CA CYS A 265 7.14 -27.28 -17.12
C CYS A 265 6.10 -28.37 -16.91
N SER A 266 6.31 -29.24 -15.92
CA SER A 266 5.30 -30.13 -15.38
C SER A 266 4.46 -29.41 -14.30
N ASN A 267 5.07 -28.51 -13.54
CA ASN A 267 4.39 -27.72 -12.50
C ASN A 267 5.05 -26.37 -12.25
N ILE A 268 4.24 -25.43 -11.73
CA ILE A 268 4.68 -24.12 -11.22
C ILE A 268 4.37 -24.09 -9.72
N HIS A 269 5.34 -23.67 -8.93
CA HIS A 269 5.27 -23.59 -7.49
C HIS A 269 5.28 -22.12 -7.06
N LEU A 270 4.25 -21.71 -6.32
CA LEU A 270 4.23 -20.40 -5.66
C LEU A 270 4.88 -20.48 -4.28
N PRO A 271 5.28 -19.36 -3.69
CA PRO A 271 5.79 -19.32 -2.31
C PRO A 271 4.82 -19.95 -1.31
N PRO A 272 5.31 -20.42 -0.15
CA PRO A 272 4.45 -21.06 0.83
C PRO A 272 3.45 -20.07 1.45
N LEU A 273 2.20 -20.46 1.51
CA LEU A 273 1.13 -19.80 2.24
C LEU A 273 0.31 -20.89 2.95
N GLU A 274 0.82 -21.30 4.12
CA GLU A 274 0.16 -22.33 4.91
C GLU A 274 -1.13 -21.80 5.55
N PRO A 275 -2.19 -22.61 5.60
CA PRO A 275 -3.38 -22.27 6.38
C PRO A 275 -3.04 -22.08 7.85
N ARG A 276 -3.48 -20.99 8.45
CA ARG A 276 -3.27 -20.65 9.86
C ARG A 276 -4.58 -20.70 10.63
N ALA A 277 -4.50 -21.04 11.92
CA ALA A 277 -5.62 -20.87 12.82
C ALA A 277 -5.77 -19.38 13.19
N LYS A 278 -6.95 -18.81 13.05
CA LYS A 278 -7.23 -17.40 13.42
C LYS A 278 -6.91 -17.08 14.87
N THR A 279 -7.04 -18.07 15.76
CA THR A 279 -6.73 -17.91 17.19
C THR A 279 -5.25 -17.89 17.50
N ALA A 280 -4.36 -18.12 16.51
CA ALA A 280 -2.91 -18.16 16.74
C ALA A 280 -2.32 -16.78 17.06
N ALA A 281 -2.96 -15.70 16.62
CA ALA A 281 -2.61 -14.33 16.95
C ALA A 281 -3.90 -13.54 17.22
N SER A 282 -4.33 -13.52 18.45
CA SER A 282 -5.47 -12.72 18.94
C SER A 282 -5.01 -11.87 20.10
N ALA A 283 -5.60 -10.68 20.21
CA ALA A 283 -5.36 -9.79 21.33
C ALA A 283 -5.82 -10.45 22.65
N ASP A 284 -5.08 -10.24 23.72
CA ASP A 284 -5.53 -10.66 25.07
C ASP A 284 -6.77 -9.89 25.52
N GLN A 285 -7.00 -8.73 24.94
CA GLN A 285 -8.11 -7.83 25.25
C GLN A 285 -9.07 -7.72 24.07
N ALA A 286 -10.37 -7.74 24.34
CA ALA A 286 -11.43 -7.73 23.34
C ALA A 286 -11.71 -6.32 22.81
N VAL A 287 -10.69 -5.62 22.33
CA VAL A 287 -10.81 -4.32 21.64
C VAL A 287 -10.97 -4.50 20.15
N SER A 288 -11.50 -3.46 19.49
CA SER A 288 -11.77 -3.48 18.06
C SER A 288 -10.95 -2.43 17.32
N ALA A 289 -10.67 -2.73 16.06
CA ALA A 289 -10.09 -1.81 15.08
C ALA A 289 -11.12 -1.52 13.98
N ALA A 290 -11.23 -0.25 13.58
CA ALA A 290 -12.07 0.20 12.48
C ALA A 290 -11.20 0.52 11.26
N PHE A 291 -11.62 0.05 10.08
CA PHE A 291 -10.87 0.18 8.83
C PHE A 291 -11.70 0.93 7.81
N LEU A 292 -11.09 1.94 7.21
CA LEU A 292 -11.62 2.64 6.05
C LEU A 292 -10.49 3.12 5.16
N SER A 293 -10.83 3.59 3.96
CA SER A 293 -9.93 4.20 2.98
C SER A 293 -10.71 5.13 2.05
N ASP A 294 -9.99 5.76 1.13
CA ASP A 294 -10.57 6.45 -0.01
C ASP A 294 -11.65 7.47 0.39
N THR A 295 -11.31 8.33 1.37
CA THR A 295 -12.22 9.39 1.80
C THR A 295 -12.35 10.50 0.77
N HIS A 296 -11.29 10.76 -0.02
CA HIS A 296 -11.26 11.76 -1.09
C HIS A 296 -11.83 13.12 -0.64
N VAL A 297 -11.44 13.57 0.55
CA VAL A 297 -11.82 14.89 1.04
C VAL A 297 -11.32 15.95 0.07
N GLY A 298 -12.19 16.88 -0.29
CA GLY A 298 -11.92 17.88 -1.34
C GLY A 298 -12.58 17.58 -2.69
N SER A 299 -13.02 16.34 -2.93
CA SER A 299 -13.84 15.99 -4.09
C SER A 299 -15.25 16.57 -3.98
N LYS A 300 -15.87 16.91 -5.13
CA LYS A 300 -17.31 17.26 -5.19
C LYS A 300 -18.21 16.07 -4.85
N THR A 301 -17.70 14.86 -4.99
CA THR A 301 -18.41 13.61 -4.73
C THR A 301 -18.11 13.05 -3.33
N PHE A 302 -17.40 13.78 -2.47
CA PHE A 302 -17.22 13.40 -1.07
C PHE A 302 -18.56 13.35 -0.34
N LEU A 303 -18.83 12.25 0.35
CA LEU A 303 -20.10 11.97 1.01
C LEU A 303 -20.09 12.45 2.47
N GLU A 304 -19.94 13.78 2.66
CA GLU A 304 -19.86 14.40 3.99
C GLU A 304 -21.11 14.15 4.86
N PRO A 305 -22.35 14.16 4.34
CA PRO A 305 -23.53 13.83 5.17
C PRO A 305 -23.47 12.41 5.76
N GLN A 306 -22.91 11.45 5.03
CA GLN A 306 -22.73 10.08 5.49
C GLN A 306 -21.59 9.98 6.50
N TRP A 307 -20.54 10.78 6.32
CA TRP A 307 -19.48 10.94 7.32
C TRP A 307 -20.06 11.42 8.64
N GLN A 308 -20.91 12.43 8.61
CA GLN A 308 -21.56 12.95 9.82
C GLN A 308 -22.46 11.89 10.51
N LYS A 309 -23.13 11.04 9.74
CA LYS A 309 -23.87 9.90 10.33
C LYS A 309 -22.92 8.93 11.04
N MET A 310 -21.74 8.66 10.49
CA MET A 310 -20.72 7.82 11.13
C MET A 310 -20.22 8.47 12.43
N MET A 311 -19.92 9.77 12.43
CA MET A 311 -19.51 10.50 13.64
C MET A 311 -20.59 10.45 14.72
N GLN A 312 -21.87 10.59 14.34
CA GLN A 312 -22.97 10.44 15.30
C GLN A 312 -23.06 9.00 15.84
N TRP A 313 -22.81 7.99 14.99
CA TRP A 313 -22.77 6.60 15.40
C TRP A 313 -21.63 6.34 16.41
N PHE A 314 -20.43 6.89 16.18
CA PHE A 314 -19.32 6.79 17.15
C PHE A 314 -19.68 7.32 18.54
N LYS A 315 -20.51 8.37 18.63
CA LYS A 315 -20.94 8.98 19.89
C LYS A 315 -22.02 8.17 20.64
N THR A 316 -22.79 7.35 19.93
CA THR A 316 -24.03 6.79 20.48
C THR A 316 -24.10 5.27 20.51
N ASP A 317 -23.38 4.59 19.61
CA ASP A 317 -23.51 3.14 19.45
C ASP A 317 -22.61 2.36 20.43
N PRO A 318 -23.13 1.30 21.08
CA PRO A 318 -22.33 0.48 21.98
C PRO A 318 -21.13 -0.20 21.30
N LEU A 319 -21.23 -0.59 20.01
CA LEU A 319 -20.12 -1.18 19.29
C LEU A 319 -19.00 -0.16 19.09
N ALA A 320 -19.32 1.09 18.79
CA ALA A 320 -18.33 2.15 18.63
C ALA A 320 -17.43 2.31 19.86
N LYS A 321 -17.99 2.08 21.06
CA LYS A 321 -17.25 2.15 22.33
C LYS A 321 -16.21 1.05 22.52
N THR A 322 -16.23 0.01 21.67
CA THR A 322 -15.21 -1.05 21.67
C THR A 322 -14.02 -0.73 20.77
N ILE A 323 -14.14 0.31 19.91
CA ILE A 323 -13.12 0.67 18.94
C ILE A 323 -12.04 1.49 19.60
N ARG A 324 -10.80 0.95 19.59
CA ARG A 324 -9.61 1.62 20.12
C ARG A 324 -8.77 2.22 19.00
N TYR A 325 -8.88 1.67 17.78
CA TYR A 325 -8.05 2.06 16.64
C TYR A 325 -8.90 2.37 15.41
N PHE A 326 -8.52 3.43 14.71
CA PHE A 326 -9.14 3.86 13.45
C PHE A 326 -8.04 3.95 12.39
N ILE A 327 -8.10 3.10 11.37
CA ILE A 327 -7.08 2.97 10.35
C ILE A 327 -7.61 3.53 9.03
N LEU A 328 -6.96 4.60 8.53
CA LEU A 328 -7.22 5.19 7.21
C LEU A 328 -6.14 4.70 6.23
N SER A 329 -6.53 3.79 5.33
CA SER A 329 -5.63 3.08 4.44
C SER A 329 -5.47 3.76 3.07
N GLY A 330 -5.13 5.04 3.08
CA GLY A 330 -4.80 5.83 1.89
C GLY A 330 -5.98 6.58 1.25
N ASP A 331 -5.62 7.50 0.36
CA ASP A 331 -6.52 8.42 -0.34
C ASP A 331 -7.44 9.19 0.62
N GLY A 332 -6.80 9.77 1.65
CA GLY A 332 -7.47 10.62 2.63
C GLY A 332 -8.05 11.89 2.00
N VAL A 333 -7.33 12.47 1.05
CA VAL A 333 -7.78 13.62 0.26
C VAL A 333 -7.89 13.25 -1.22
N ASP A 334 -8.63 14.05 -2.01
CA ASP A 334 -8.73 13.85 -3.47
C ASP A 334 -7.42 14.24 -4.18
N GLY A 335 -6.58 15.04 -3.50
CA GLY A 335 -5.35 15.55 -4.08
C GLY A 335 -5.60 16.64 -5.13
N VAL A 336 -4.54 17.10 -5.77
CA VAL A 336 -4.59 18.14 -6.81
C VAL A 336 -3.63 17.76 -7.94
N GLY A 337 -4.15 17.69 -9.17
CA GLY A 337 -3.33 17.38 -10.35
C GLY A 337 -3.06 15.89 -10.56
N ILE A 338 -3.83 15.01 -9.94
CA ILE A 338 -3.69 13.56 -10.05
C ILE A 338 -4.02 13.05 -11.47
N TYR A 339 -4.98 13.69 -12.12
CA TYR A 339 -5.35 13.38 -13.51
C TYR A 339 -5.78 14.64 -14.28
N PRO A 340 -5.68 14.65 -15.61
CA PRO A 340 -6.03 15.81 -16.42
C PRO A 340 -7.48 16.26 -16.22
N GLY A 341 -7.70 17.55 -15.92
CA GLY A 341 -9.02 18.14 -15.75
C GLY A 341 -9.67 17.90 -14.37
N GLN A 342 -8.95 17.35 -13.40
CA GLN A 342 -9.43 17.11 -12.04
C GLN A 342 -9.95 18.39 -11.34
N ASP A 343 -9.42 19.56 -11.69
CA ASP A 343 -9.83 20.85 -11.14
C ASP A 343 -11.35 21.10 -11.23
N ARG A 344 -12.02 20.48 -12.21
CA ARG A 344 -13.48 20.52 -12.38
C ARG A 344 -14.24 19.65 -11.41
N HIS A 345 -13.56 18.64 -10.83
CA HIS A 345 -14.14 17.68 -9.91
C HIS A 345 -13.87 18.03 -8.44
N LEU A 346 -12.96 18.98 -8.19
CA LEU A 346 -12.63 19.45 -6.86
C LEU A 346 -13.64 20.47 -6.32
N ALA A 347 -14.13 20.26 -5.11
CA ALA A 347 -14.83 21.24 -4.29
C ALA A 347 -13.83 22.14 -3.55
N ILE A 348 -12.74 21.53 -3.03
CA ILE A 348 -11.62 22.23 -2.39
C ILE A 348 -10.41 22.08 -3.32
N LYS A 349 -9.90 23.19 -3.85
CA LYS A 349 -8.84 23.20 -4.86
C LYS A 349 -7.43 23.36 -4.28
N ASP A 350 -7.31 23.78 -3.04
CA ASP A 350 -6.05 23.88 -2.32
C ASP A 350 -5.78 22.56 -1.56
N LEU A 351 -4.59 22.02 -1.73
CA LEU A 351 -4.21 20.73 -1.14
C LEU A 351 -4.15 20.81 0.39
N PHE A 352 -3.67 21.91 0.94
CA PHE A 352 -3.60 22.08 2.40
C PHE A 352 -4.98 22.28 3.02
N GLU A 353 -5.88 22.98 2.31
CA GLU A 353 -7.27 23.10 2.74
C GLU A 353 -7.98 21.73 2.73
N GLN A 354 -7.63 20.82 1.80
CA GLN A 354 -8.13 19.45 1.82
C GLN A 354 -7.66 18.70 3.07
N TYR A 355 -6.37 18.77 3.41
CA TYR A 355 -5.82 18.14 4.63
C TYR A 355 -6.35 18.78 5.91
N GLY A 356 -6.45 20.10 5.97
CA GLY A 356 -7.07 20.79 7.09
C GLY A 356 -8.55 20.40 7.31
N LYS A 357 -9.29 20.18 6.20
CA LYS A 357 -10.66 19.66 6.29
C LYS A 357 -10.67 18.22 6.80
N LEU A 358 -9.77 17.35 6.30
CA LEU A 358 -9.65 15.97 6.77
C LEU A 358 -9.31 15.93 8.26
N ALA A 359 -8.35 16.73 8.72
CA ALA A 359 -7.99 16.86 10.13
C ALA A 359 -9.23 17.22 10.99
N THR A 360 -9.98 18.25 10.57
CA THR A 360 -11.21 18.67 11.27
C THR A 360 -12.26 17.54 11.34
N LEU A 361 -12.38 16.74 10.27
CA LEU A 361 -13.30 15.61 10.25
C LEU A 361 -12.87 14.48 11.19
N LEU A 362 -11.57 14.23 11.30
CA LEU A 362 -11.00 13.20 12.18
C LEU A 362 -11.04 13.63 13.67
N GLU A 363 -10.94 14.92 13.96
CA GLU A 363 -11.10 15.47 15.33
C GLU A 363 -12.50 15.23 15.92
N GLU A 364 -13.50 14.90 15.09
CA GLU A 364 -14.84 14.53 15.57
C GLU A 364 -14.90 13.13 16.18
N LEU A 365 -13.87 12.28 15.95
CA LEU A 365 -13.77 10.96 16.58
C LEU A 365 -13.60 11.09 18.10
N PRO A 366 -14.06 10.11 18.89
CA PRO A 366 -13.85 10.11 20.33
C PRO A 366 -12.36 10.08 20.72
N ASP A 367 -11.98 10.81 21.76
CA ASP A 367 -10.60 11.01 22.23
C ASP A 367 -9.87 9.72 22.62
N TRP A 368 -10.58 8.62 22.88
CA TRP A 368 -9.95 7.32 23.20
C TRP A 368 -9.53 6.51 21.96
N ILE A 369 -9.79 7.02 20.75
CA ILE A 369 -9.48 6.31 19.51
C ILE A 369 -8.15 6.80 18.96
N ASP A 370 -7.17 5.90 18.84
CA ASP A 370 -5.94 6.19 18.16
C ASP A 370 -6.13 6.09 16.64
N ILE A 371 -5.65 7.08 15.92
CA ILE A 371 -5.79 7.19 14.47
C ILE A 371 -4.47 6.81 13.81
N ILE A 372 -4.50 5.88 12.85
CA ILE A 372 -3.37 5.49 12.02
C ILE A 372 -3.66 5.89 10.58
N ILE A 373 -2.79 6.67 9.96
CA ILE A 373 -2.99 7.21 8.62
C ILE A 373 -1.85 6.76 7.70
N LEU A 374 -2.21 6.09 6.62
CA LEU A 374 -1.34 5.76 5.50
C LEU A 374 -1.65 6.69 4.32
N PRO A 375 -0.69 7.01 3.44
CA PRO A 375 -0.98 7.67 2.19
C PRO A 375 -1.48 6.67 1.12
N GLY A 376 -2.20 7.19 0.12
CA GLY A 376 -2.52 6.52 -1.12
C GLY A 376 -1.97 7.28 -2.33
N ASN A 377 -2.45 6.94 -3.53
CA ASN A 377 -1.94 7.56 -4.76
C ASN A 377 -2.51 8.97 -5.05
N HIS A 378 -3.55 9.40 -4.33
CA HIS A 378 -4.08 10.76 -4.38
C HIS A 378 -3.42 11.69 -3.35
N ASP A 379 -2.79 11.14 -2.34
CA ASP A 379 -2.18 11.89 -1.25
C ASP A 379 -0.85 12.58 -1.67
N ALA A 380 -0.40 13.54 -0.86
CA ALA A 380 0.79 14.36 -1.12
C ALA A 380 2.10 13.60 -0.84
N VAL A 381 2.30 12.51 -1.54
CA VAL A 381 3.50 11.67 -1.50
C VAL A 381 4.01 11.37 -2.90
N ARG A 382 5.21 10.77 -3.01
CA ARG A 382 5.71 10.31 -4.32
C ARG A 382 4.73 9.29 -4.95
N PRO A 383 4.51 9.32 -6.28
CA PRO A 383 3.65 8.34 -6.95
C PRO A 383 4.19 6.90 -6.89
N ALA A 384 5.53 6.76 -6.77
CA ALA A 384 6.18 5.45 -6.76
C ALA A 384 6.10 4.80 -5.37
N GLU A 385 5.65 3.55 -5.33
CA GLU A 385 5.59 2.72 -4.12
C GLU A 385 6.91 1.96 -3.88
N PRO A 386 7.29 1.74 -2.61
CA PRO A 386 6.60 2.14 -1.38
C PRO A 386 6.61 3.66 -1.18
N GLN A 387 5.56 4.18 -0.56
CA GLN A 387 5.40 5.62 -0.29
C GLN A 387 5.71 5.90 1.18
N PRO A 388 6.53 6.92 1.51
CA PRO A 388 6.72 7.34 2.89
C PRO A 388 5.45 7.99 3.45
N ALA A 389 5.37 8.12 4.76
CA ALA A 389 4.30 8.87 5.43
C ALA A 389 4.19 10.31 4.90
N LEU A 390 3.04 10.93 5.08
CA LEU A 390 2.82 12.35 4.80
C LEU A 390 3.88 13.21 5.47
N THR A 391 4.19 14.37 4.88
CA THR A 391 5.25 15.25 5.40
C THR A 391 4.88 15.85 6.76
N ALA A 392 5.89 16.19 7.57
CA ALA A 392 5.67 16.81 8.89
C ALA A 392 4.81 18.08 8.83
N GLU A 393 4.87 18.84 7.71
CA GLU A 393 4.04 20.03 7.52
C GLU A 393 2.55 19.71 7.46
N ILE A 394 2.17 18.57 6.87
CA ILE A 394 0.78 18.11 6.85
C ILE A 394 0.40 17.53 8.21
N GLN A 395 1.30 16.77 8.84
CA GLN A 395 1.04 16.14 10.12
C GLN A 395 0.74 17.13 11.25
N GLN A 396 1.23 18.37 11.16
CA GLN A 396 1.02 19.42 12.19
C GLN A 396 -0.44 19.78 12.41
N ASP A 397 -1.31 19.54 11.43
CA ASP A 397 -2.73 19.84 11.53
C ASP A 397 -3.52 18.73 12.27
N TYR A 398 -2.86 17.63 12.64
CA TYR A 398 -3.48 16.47 13.30
C TYR A 398 -2.96 16.31 14.72
N SER A 399 -3.85 16.30 15.69
CA SER A 399 -3.52 15.93 17.06
C SER A 399 -3.50 14.39 17.18
N ASP A 400 -2.43 13.85 17.76
CA ASP A 400 -2.31 12.45 18.19
C ASP A 400 -2.52 11.35 17.12
N ALA A 401 -2.42 11.68 15.82
CA ALA A 401 -2.45 10.68 14.76
C ALA A 401 -1.06 10.06 14.50
N VAL A 402 -1.02 8.74 14.28
CA VAL A 402 0.18 8.00 13.88
C VAL A 402 0.24 7.95 12.35
N PHE A 403 1.23 8.60 11.76
CA PHE A 403 1.45 8.59 10.32
C PHE A 403 2.48 7.55 9.93
N VAL A 404 2.12 6.68 9.00
CA VAL A 404 2.96 5.59 8.50
C VAL A 404 3.01 5.60 6.98
N GLY A 405 3.99 4.90 6.40
CA GLY A 405 4.12 4.76 4.95
C GLY A 405 3.14 3.74 4.36
N ASN A 406 3.16 3.61 3.05
CA ASN A 406 2.37 2.66 2.27
C ASN A 406 3.31 1.78 1.42
N PRO A 407 3.35 0.45 1.67
CA PRO A 407 2.65 -0.29 2.72
C PRO A 407 3.26 -0.10 4.12
N CYS A 408 2.48 -0.42 5.15
CA CYS A 408 2.95 -0.54 6.53
C CYS A 408 2.55 -1.89 7.13
N ASP A 409 3.50 -2.51 7.82
CA ASP A 409 3.33 -3.75 8.58
C ASP A 409 3.46 -3.43 10.07
N PHE A 410 2.38 -3.58 10.81
CA PHE A 410 2.31 -3.24 12.24
C PHE A 410 1.44 -4.22 13.01
N SER A 411 1.53 -4.21 14.32
CA SER A 411 0.64 -4.97 15.21
C SER A 411 -0.14 -4.06 16.13
N LEU A 412 -1.37 -4.46 16.42
CA LEU A 412 -2.23 -3.90 17.46
C LEU A 412 -2.51 -5.00 18.48
N HIS A 413 -2.06 -4.84 19.72
CA HIS A 413 -2.15 -5.89 20.75
C HIS A 413 -1.66 -7.28 20.26
N GLY A 414 -0.55 -7.29 19.56
CA GLY A 414 0.04 -8.52 18.99
C GLY A 414 -0.65 -9.08 17.74
N VAL A 415 -1.80 -8.55 17.32
CA VAL A 415 -2.46 -8.92 16.05
C VAL A 415 -1.79 -8.19 14.91
N ARG A 416 -1.17 -8.94 13.99
CA ARG A 416 -0.38 -8.37 12.89
C ARG A 416 -1.25 -7.92 11.73
N ILE A 417 -1.08 -6.68 11.33
CA ILE A 417 -1.85 -6.01 10.28
C ILE A 417 -0.88 -5.55 9.19
N LEU A 418 -1.14 -5.96 7.96
CA LEU A 418 -0.51 -5.38 6.78
C LEU A 418 -1.52 -4.44 6.12
N SER A 419 -1.25 -3.15 6.19
CA SER A 419 -2.06 -2.15 5.50
C SER A 419 -1.33 -1.67 4.24
N TYR A 420 -2.01 -1.77 3.11
CA TYR A 420 -1.53 -1.36 1.81
C TYR A 420 -2.66 -0.64 1.06
N HIS A 421 -2.41 0.53 0.52
CA HIS A 421 -3.49 1.26 -0.17
C HIS A 421 -4.11 0.45 -1.32
N GLY A 422 -3.31 -0.28 -2.10
CA GLY A 422 -3.86 -1.23 -3.08
C GLY A 422 -3.70 -0.81 -4.53
N LYS A 423 -2.86 0.16 -4.87
CA LYS A 423 -2.66 0.64 -6.26
C LYS A 423 -2.37 -0.49 -7.24
N SER A 424 -1.60 -1.49 -6.84
CA SER A 424 -1.23 -2.62 -7.71
C SER A 424 -2.39 -3.58 -8.05
N ILE A 425 -3.57 -3.43 -7.43
CA ILE A 425 -4.78 -4.15 -7.88
C ILE A 425 -5.00 -3.94 -9.38
N ASP A 426 -4.68 -2.75 -9.90
CA ASP A 426 -4.72 -2.43 -11.34
C ASP A 426 -3.83 -3.36 -12.18
N ASP A 427 -2.65 -3.72 -11.68
CA ASP A 427 -1.72 -4.63 -12.35
C ASP A 427 -2.20 -6.08 -12.27
N PHE A 428 -2.75 -6.50 -11.12
CA PHE A 428 -3.33 -7.82 -10.97
C PHE A 428 -4.56 -8.02 -11.86
N VAL A 429 -5.41 -7.00 -12.03
CA VAL A 429 -6.54 -7.03 -12.98
C VAL A 429 -6.04 -7.13 -14.43
N ALA A 430 -4.93 -6.49 -14.76
CA ALA A 430 -4.37 -6.56 -16.11
C ALA A 430 -3.64 -7.89 -16.39
N GLY A 431 -3.03 -8.51 -15.36
CA GLY A 431 -2.16 -9.67 -15.50
C GLY A 431 -2.84 -11.02 -15.28
N LEU A 432 -3.87 -11.11 -14.46
CA LEU A 432 -4.53 -12.34 -14.05
C LEU A 432 -5.97 -12.45 -14.59
N ARG A 433 -6.35 -13.63 -15.04
CA ARG A 433 -7.64 -13.86 -15.70
C ARG A 433 -8.83 -13.83 -14.75
N SER A 434 -8.65 -14.28 -13.51
CA SER A 434 -9.72 -14.34 -12.50
C SER A 434 -9.93 -13.03 -11.77
N VAL A 435 -8.96 -12.11 -11.85
CA VAL A 435 -8.98 -10.84 -11.12
C VAL A 435 -9.73 -9.78 -11.93
N THR A 436 -10.68 -9.12 -11.29
CA THR A 436 -11.46 -8.03 -11.88
C THR A 436 -11.70 -6.95 -10.85
N TYR A 437 -11.98 -5.73 -11.27
CA TYR A 437 -12.37 -4.64 -10.37
C TYR A 437 -13.63 -4.93 -9.54
N ALA A 438 -14.52 -5.79 -10.03
CA ALA A 438 -15.70 -6.23 -9.29
C ALA A 438 -15.38 -7.24 -8.17
N LYS A 439 -14.18 -7.85 -8.20
CA LYS A 439 -13.74 -8.87 -7.24
C LYS A 439 -12.30 -8.57 -6.75
N PRO A 440 -12.08 -7.44 -6.07
CA PRO A 440 -10.75 -7.06 -5.61
C PRO A 440 -10.14 -8.06 -4.61
N GLU A 441 -10.99 -8.85 -3.92
CA GLU A 441 -10.52 -9.94 -3.06
C GLU A 441 -9.64 -10.95 -3.79
N MET A 442 -9.82 -11.13 -5.08
CA MET A 442 -9.00 -12.04 -5.88
C MET A 442 -7.58 -11.49 -6.05
N ALA A 443 -7.42 -10.16 -6.20
CA ALA A 443 -6.11 -9.52 -6.22
C ALA A 443 -5.40 -9.67 -4.87
N MET A 444 -6.10 -9.42 -3.75
CA MET A 444 -5.53 -9.55 -2.41
C MET A 444 -5.08 -10.98 -2.09
N ARG A 445 -5.87 -11.98 -2.49
CA ARG A 445 -5.48 -13.40 -2.40
C ARG A 445 -4.23 -13.68 -3.23
N ALA A 446 -4.19 -13.17 -4.46
CA ALA A 446 -3.05 -13.32 -5.35
C ALA A 446 -1.78 -12.68 -4.80
N MET A 447 -1.86 -11.50 -4.14
CA MET A 447 -0.75 -10.86 -3.44
C MET A 447 -0.19 -11.75 -2.32
N LEU A 448 -1.07 -12.30 -1.47
CA LEU A 448 -0.69 -13.21 -0.38
C LEU A 448 -0.04 -14.48 -0.92
N GLU A 449 -0.61 -15.10 -1.96
CA GLU A 449 -0.11 -16.33 -2.56
C GLU A 449 1.23 -16.15 -3.27
N ARG A 450 1.49 -14.97 -3.83
CA ARG A 450 2.76 -14.59 -4.46
C ARG A 450 3.78 -14.01 -3.48
N ARG A 451 3.33 -13.75 -2.24
CA ARG A 451 4.13 -13.10 -1.19
C ARG A 451 4.70 -11.75 -1.66
N HIS A 452 3.92 -11.03 -2.48
CA HIS A 452 4.33 -9.75 -3.04
C HIS A 452 3.14 -8.83 -3.34
N LEU A 453 3.22 -7.59 -2.89
CA LEU A 453 2.15 -6.59 -3.05
C LEU A 453 2.07 -6.03 -4.48
N ALA A 454 3.21 -5.80 -5.14
CA ALA A 454 3.27 -5.20 -6.48
C ALA A 454 4.45 -5.80 -7.27
N PRO A 455 4.32 -7.00 -7.85
CA PRO A 455 5.46 -7.66 -8.49
C PRO A 455 5.92 -6.98 -9.78
N SER A 456 5.00 -6.47 -10.61
CA SER A 456 5.30 -6.03 -11.97
C SER A 456 5.99 -4.67 -12.03
N TRP A 457 7.24 -4.65 -12.48
CA TRP A 457 7.94 -3.40 -12.80
C TRP A 457 7.43 -2.80 -14.11
N GLY A 458 7.25 -1.47 -14.14
CA GLY A 458 6.77 -0.79 -15.35
C GLY A 458 5.30 -1.05 -15.69
N GLY A 459 4.53 -1.59 -14.74
CA GLY A 459 3.09 -1.75 -14.81
C GLY A 459 2.33 -0.43 -14.60
N LYS A 460 1.08 -0.53 -14.17
CA LYS A 460 0.25 0.65 -13.85
C LYS A 460 0.62 1.29 -12.51
N THR A 461 1.28 0.52 -11.64
CA THR A 461 1.79 0.98 -10.36
C THR A 461 3.26 1.37 -10.50
N PRO A 462 3.61 2.65 -10.40
CA PRO A 462 5.00 3.06 -10.34
C PRO A 462 5.68 2.47 -9.10
N LEU A 463 6.89 1.93 -9.27
CA LEU A 463 7.67 1.37 -8.17
C LEU A 463 8.98 2.13 -7.99
N SER A 464 9.36 2.35 -6.74
CA SER A 464 10.65 2.89 -6.35
C SER A 464 11.61 1.73 -6.07
N PRO A 465 12.76 1.65 -6.73
CA PRO A 465 13.66 0.52 -6.56
C PRO A 465 14.50 0.68 -5.29
N GLU A 466 13.90 0.48 -4.14
CA GLU A 466 14.65 0.43 -2.88
C GLU A 466 15.61 -0.77 -2.92
N PRO A 467 16.84 -0.64 -2.38
CA PRO A 467 17.81 -1.73 -2.39
C PRO A 467 17.31 -3.03 -1.73
N GLU A 468 16.43 -2.88 -0.73
CA GLU A 468 15.63 -3.98 -0.17
C GLU A 468 14.19 -3.88 -0.68
N ASP A 469 13.70 -4.95 -1.31
CA ASP A 469 12.31 -4.97 -1.79
C ASP A 469 11.33 -5.09 -0.62
N SER A 470 10.75 -3.95 -0.28
CA SER A 470 9.79 -3.80 0.81
C SER A 470 8.36 -4.19 0.41
N MET A 471 8.11 -4.44 -0.87
CA MET A 471 6.81 -4.93 -1.34
C MET A 471 6.66 -6.45 -1.17
N VAL A 472 7.73 -7.15 -0.74
CA VAL A 472 7.69 -8.56 -0.37
C VAL A 472 6.96 -8.75 0.97
N ILE A 473 5.93 -9.59 0.99
CA ILE A 473 5.22 -9.97 2.21
C ILE A 473 6.07 -10.99 2.99
N GLY A 474 6.92 -10.50 3.87
CA GLY A 474 7.86 -11.30 4.66
C GLY A 474 7.15 -12.23 5.65
N THR A 475 6.28 -11.67 6.47
CA THR A 475 5.41 -12.39 7.41
C THR A 475 3.97 -12.33 6.91
N VAL A 476 3.25 -13.45 6.98
CA VAL A 476 1.81 -13.47 6.65
C VAL A 476 1.05 -12.73 7.75
N PRO A 477 0.27 -11.68 7.43
CA PRO A 477 -0.47 -10.94 8.43
C PRO A 477 -1.70 -11.71 8.93
N ASP A 478 -2.21 -11.33 10.10
CA ASP A 478 -3.52 -11.80 10.60
C ASP A 478 -4.66 -11.06 9.91
N ILE A 479 -4.45 -9.76 9.62
CA ILE A 479 -5.37 -8.91 8.88
C ILE A 479 -4.62 -8.25 7.73
N PHE A 480 -5.13 -8.37 6.51
CA PHE A 480 -4.61 -7.68 5.33
C PHE A 480 -5.65 -6.70 4.80
N VAL A 481 -5.28 -5.42 4.73
CA VAL A 481 -6.20 -4.32 4.40
C VAL A 481 -5.78 -3.65 3.10
N THR A 482 -6.76 -3.34 2.23
CA THR A 482 -6.57 -2.49 1.05
C THR A 482 -7.74 -1.55 0.81
N GLY A 483 -7.52 -0.50 0.02
CA GLY A 483 -8.49 0.43 -0.56
C GLY A 483 -8.38 0.50 -2.08
N HIS A 484 -8.31 1.71 -2.64
CA HIS A 484 -8.03 2.08 -4.02
C HIS A 484 -9.17 1.84 -5.03
N VAL A 485 -9.79 0.68 -5.04
CA VAL A 485 -10.84 0.36 -6.03
C VAL A 485 -12.26 0.51 -5.48
N HIS A 486 -12.43 1.21 -4.37
CA HIS A 486 -13.71 1.65 -3.79
C HIS A 486 -14.74 0.53 -3.55
N GLY A 487 -14.28 -0.73 -3.52
CA GLY A 487 -15.11 -1.87 -3.18
C GLY A 487 -15.21 -2.06 -1.66
N GLN A 488 -16.05 -2.98 -1.21
CA GLN A 488 -16.11 -3.39 0.19
C GLN A 488 -16.36 -4.88 0.29
N PHE A 489 -15.53 -5.56 1.05
CA PHE A 489 -15.76 -6.93 1.49
C PHE A 489 -14.87 -7.26 2.68
N VAL A 490 -15.26 -8.31 3.40
CA VAL A 490 -14.43 -8.98 4.41
C VAL A 490 -14.53 -10.47 4.15
N SER A 491 -13.41 -11.16 4.09
CA SER A 491 -13.38 -12.62 3.96
C SER A 491 -12.13 -13.20 4.61
N ASP A 492 -12.09 -14.52 4.72
CA ASP A 492 -10.92 -15.26 5.15
C ASP A 492 -10.17 -15.85 3.95
N HIS A 493 -8.84 -15.81 4.01
CA HIS A 493 -7.97 -16.53 3.09
C HIS A 493 -6.85 -17.21 3.85
N LYS A 494 -6.95 -18.53 4.03
CA LYS A 494 -5.95 -19.36 4.72
C LYS A 494 -5.58 -18.86 6.14
N GLY A 495 -6.56 -18.30 6.85
CA GLY A 495 -6.40 -17.78 8.21
C GLY A 495 -6.00 -16.30 8.28
N THR A 496 -5.82 -15.61 7.16
CA THR A 496 -5.71 -14.16 7.10
C THR A 496 -7.09 -13.56 6.82
N THR A 497 -7.54 -12.64 7.67
CA THR A 497 -8.73 -11.83 7.39
C THR A 497 -8.35 -10.77 6.36
N ILE A 498 -8.95 -10.82 5.17
CA ILE A 498 -8.75 -9.81 4.13
C ILE A 498 -9.88 -8.80 4.15
N VAL A 499 -9.53 -7.51 4.18
CA VAL A 499 -10.44 -6.36 4.27
C VAL A 499 -10.22 -5.43 3.09
N HIS A 500 -11.27 -5.15 2.35
CA HIS A 500 -11.28 -4.07 1.37
C HIS A 500 -12.21 -2.97 1.89
N SER A 501 -11.66 -1.76 2.09
CA SER A 501 -12.13 -0.82 3.11
C SER A 501 -13.18 0.19 2.63
N SER A 502 -13.91 -0.08 1.53
CA SER A 502 -14.95 0.83 1.02
C SER A 502 -14.37 2.15 0.47
N THR A 503 -15.15 3.20 0.47
CA THR A 503 -14.80 4.58 0.10
C THR A 503 -15.80 5.54 0.73
N TRP A 504 -15.45 6.84 0.84
CA TRP A 504 -16.40 7.90 1.18
C TRP A 504 -16.67 8.84 0.00
N GLN A 505 -16.34 8.39 -1.21
CA GLN A 505 -16.61 9.09 -2.46
C GLN A 505 -17.74 8.38 -3.23
N ASP A 506 -18.71 9.14 -3.73
CA ASP A 506 -19.72 8.63 -4.67
C ASP A 506 -19.11 8.30 -6.03
N GLN A 507 -19.84 7.53 -6.84
CA GLN A 507 -19.39 7.11 -8.16
C GLN A 507 -18.96 8.28 -9.04
N THR A 508 -17.69 8.30 -9.44
CA THR A 508 -17.15 9.29 -10.37
C THR A 508 -17.53 8.98 -11.83
N ASP A 509 -17.45 9.98 -12.71
CA ASP A 509 -17.69 9.78 -14.15
C ASP A 509 -16.71 8.78 -14.77
N TYR A 510 -15.46 8.78 -14.30
CA TYR A 510 -14.45 7.82 -14.73
C TYR A 510 -14.82 6.37 -14.35
N GLN A 511 -15.23 6.14 -13.12
CA GLN A 511 -15.69 4.83 -12.65
C GLN A 511 -16.92 4.36 -13.43
N ARG A 512 -17.85 5.29 -13.72
CA ARG A 512 -19.05 5.01 -14.53
C ARG A 512 -18.69 4.58 -15.95
N MET A 513 -17.73 5.26 -16.59
CA MET A 513 -17.24 4.89 -17.92
C MET A 513 -16.60 3.48 -17.95
N LEU A 514 -15.93 3.08 -16.89
CA LEU A 514 -15.33 1.75 -16.76
C LEU A 514 -16.32 0.67 -16.32
N GLY A 515 -17.59 1.02 -16.07
CA GLY A 515 -18.61 0.08 -15.55
C GLY A 515 -18.38 -0.35 -14.11
N PHE A 516 -17.58 0.41 -13.38
CA PHE A 516 -17.21 0.14 -12.00
C PHE A 516 -18.25 0.73 -11.04
N GLN A 517 -18.71 -0.07 -10.08
CA GLN A 517 -19.69 0.33 -9.08
C GLN A 517 -19.05 0.33 -7.69
N PRO A 518 -18.79 1.50 -7.11
CA PRO A 518 -18.27 1.60 -5.74
C PRO A 518 -19.32 1.12 -4.73
N LYS A 519 -18.83 0.74 -3.55
CA LYS A 519 -19.66 0.45 -2.37
C LYS A 519 -19.32 1.45 -1.27
N PRO A 520 -19.85 2.68 -1.33
CA PRO A 520 -19.42 3.74 -0.44
C PRO A 520 -20.03 3.63 0.96
N CYS A 521 -19.40 4.34 1.89
CA CYS A 521 -19.89 4.62 3.24
C CYS A 521 -20.11 3.38 4.10
N ILE A 522 -19.18 2.42 4.04
CA ILE A 522 -19.23 1.21 4.87
C ILE A 522 -17.95 1.17 5.73
N LEU A 523 -18.13 1.28 7.04
CA LEU A 523 -17.05 1.09 8.00
C LEU A 523 -16.91 -0.39 8.34
N THR A 524 -15.70 -0.92 8.23
CA THR A 524 -15.40 -2.29 8.68
C THR A 524 -14.80 -2.26 10.07
N VAL A 525 -15.40 -2.99 11.01
CA VAL A 525 -14.91 -3.14 12.39
C VAL A 525 -14.53 -4.59 12.62
N ILE A 526 -13.35 -4.82 13.20
CA ILE A 526 -12.85 -6.15 13.56
C ILE A 526 -12.50 -6.16 15.04
N ASN A 527 -13.04 -7.09 15.78
CA ASN A 527 -12.62 -7.39 17.14
C ASN A 527 -11.27 -8.14 17.09
N LEU A 528 -10.23 -7.58 17.71
CA LEU A 528 -8.86 -8.13 17.64
C LEU A 528 -8.70 -9.41 18.45
N HIS A 529 -9.59 -9.67 19.43
CA HIS A 529 -9.56 -10.88 20.24
C HIS A 529 -10.25 -12.06 19.53
N THR A 530 -11.46 -11.83 18.99
CA THR A 530 -12.29 -12.91 18.42
C THR A 530 -12.16 -13.03 16.91
N HIS A 531 -11.58 -12.04 16.25
CA HIS A 531 -11.60 -11.84 14.79
C HIS A 531 -13.01 -11.72 14.18
N ALA A 532 -14.03 -11.51 15.01
CA ALA A 532 -15.37 -11.21 14.52
C ALA A 532 -15.36 -9.86 13.79
N SER A 533 -16.02 -9.81 12.65
CA SER A 533 -16.08 -8.61 11.80
C SER A 533 -17.49 -8.11 11.61
N ALA A 534 -17.63 -6.79 11.48
CA ALA A 534 -18.87 -6.11 11.15
C ALA A 534 -18.64 -5.09 10.05
N SER A 535 -19.59 -5.02 9.12
CA SER A 535 -19.64 -3.99 8.07
C SER A 535 -20.85 -3.10 8.34
N ILE A 536 -20.60 -1.82 8.65
CA ILE A 536 -21.61 -0.88 9.12
C ILE A 536 -21.88 0.14 8.02
N PRO A 537 -23.04 0.09 7.34
CA PRO A 537 -23.38 1.04 6.29
C PRO A 537 -23.93 2.34 6.87
N PHE A 538 -23.53 3.48 6.27
CA PHE A 538 -24.03 4.83 6.57
C PHE A 538 -24.69 5.50 5.34
N ALA A 539 -24.86 4.76 4.25
CA ALA A 539 -25.50 5.25 3.02
C ALA A 539 -27.00 5.56 3.21
#